data_af3e89c316777b80bb3a73dd1acc15bf
#
_entry.id   af3e89c316777b80bb3a73dd1acc15bf
#
_cell.length_a   1.000
_cell.length_b   1.000
_cell.length_c   1.000
_cell.angle_alpha   90.00
_cell.angle_beta   90.00
_cell.angle_gamma   90.00
#
_symmetry.space_group_name_H-M   'P 1'
#
loop_
_entity.id
_entity.type
_entity.pdbx_description
1 polymer ?
#
loop_
_entity_poly.entity_id
_entity_poly.type
_entity_poly.pdbx_seq_one_letter_code
_entity_poly.pdbx_strand_id
1 'polypeptide(L)'
;MSVFFPWLLLCCKSLNYFLEDNEKIQYNEQGFIIREKQFLADEINTFTEILETTVQLAQKKSKSGEEYFLDKKRFVDIDCLTLQYESKPHENCLRVIEPAHSVNSDLEILFRDKRLTDPIKSILSSDSLSLWTDKLNLKRPEIGSGFGWHQDSPYWVHDSNDVDTLPNVYICLDDAHKSNGCFSVIARSHTNGCLQGTSDGSQLGGFYTDPRLFDLKNKVDIEAAAGSLIFFNPHIVHGSSPNKSKNERRAYIVTYQPSDRAMLKSGLVKNI
;
A
#
# COMPACT_ATOMS: atom_id res chain seq x y z
N MET A 1 38.78 28.91 38.72
CA MET A 1 39.00 28.07 37.52
C MET A 1 37.64 27.63 37.02
N SER A 2 37.16 28.31 36.00
CA SER A 2 35.84 28.06 35.40
C SER A 2 36.04 27.12 34.21
N VAL A 3 35.47 25.94 34.24
CA VAL A 3 35.55 24.95 33.19
C VAL A 3 34.41 25.24 32.22
N PHE A 4 34.75 25.79 31.04
CA PHE A 4 33.87 25.94 29.92
C PHE A 4 33.60 24.56 29.28
N PHE A 5 32.36 24.06 29.32
CA PHE A 5 31.93 22.97 28.46
C PHE A 5 31.49 23.54 27.12
N PRO A 6 32.08 23.11 26.01
CA PRO A 6 31.58 23.49 24.70
C PRO A 6 30.31 22.71 24.41
N TRP A 7 29.20 23.41 24.26
CA TRP A 7 27.97 22.88 23.71
C TRP A 7 28.24 22.44 22.27
N LEU A 8 28.28 21.12 22.04
CA LEU A 8 28.16 20.57 20.69
C LEU A 8 26.79 20.95 20.18
N LEU A 9 26.72 21.97 19.34
CA LEU A 9 25.58 22.21 18.42
C LEU A 9 25.53 21.02 17.47
N LEU A 10 24.79 19.97 17.84
CA LEU A 10 24.28 19.00 16.89
C LEU A 10 23.39 19.80 15.93
N CYS A 11 23.95 20.12 14.77
CA CYS A 11 23.23 20.64 13.65
C CYS A 11 22.21 19.56 13.25
N CYS A 12 20.97 19.66 13.75
CA CYS A 12 19.84 18.91 13.20
C CYS A 12 19.67 19.38 11.76
N LYS A 13 20.41 18.78 10.83
CA LYS A 13 20.01 18.80 9.43
C LYS A 13 18.61 18.20 9.42
N SER A 14 17.61 19.00 9.09
CA SER A 14 16.29 18.45 8.77
C SER A 14 16.50 17.40 7.69
N LEU A 15 16.30 16.14 8.05
CA LEU A 15 16.39 15.04 7.09
C LEU A 15 15.38 15.37 5.99
N ASN A 16 15.89 15.57 4.78
CA ASN A 16 15.10 15.85 3.59
C ASN A 16 14.84 14.50 2.91
N TYR A 17 13.57 14.14 2.75
CA TYR A 17 13.19 12.88 2.12
C TYR A 17 12.60 13.07 0.72
N PHE A 18 12.63 14.29 0.15
CA PHE A 18 12.21 14.51 -1.23
C PHE A 18 13.00 13.62 -2.20
N LEU A 19 12.39 13.32 -3.36
CA LEU A 19 13.06 12.50 -4.37
C LEU A 19 14.25 13.23 -4.98
N GLU A 20 15.35 12.52 -5.11
CA GLU A 20 16.48 12.94 -5.94
C GLU A 20 16.11 12.86 -7.43
N ASP A 21 16.85 13.54 -8.28
CA ASP A 21 16.52 13.60 -9.71
C ASP A 21 16.60 12.22 -10.40
N ASN A 22 17.56 11.37 -9.99
CA ASN A 22 17.65 9.99 -10.46
C ASN A 22 16.43 9.13 -10.04
N GLU A 23 15.88 9.34 -8.84
CA GLU A 23 14.69 8.66 -8.36
C GLU A 23 13.43 9.11 -9.13
N LYS A 24 13.34 10.43 -9.43
CA LYS A 24 12.26 10.98 -10.28
C LYS A 24 12.30 10.38 -11.68
N ILE A 25 13.50 10.30 -12.27
CA ILE A 25 13.70 9.67 -13.57
C ILE A 25 13.26 8.20 -13.50
N GLN A 26 13.72 7.45 -12.49
CA GLN A 26 13.36 6.06 -12.32
C GLN A 26 11.84 5.86 -12.15
N TYR A 27 11.18 6.68 -11.30
CA TYR A 27 9.73 6.61 -11.11
C TYR A 27 8.98 6.86 -12.42
N ASN A 28 9.39 7.88 -13.19
CA ASN A 28 8.75 8.24 -14.46
C ASN A 28 8.98 7.17 -15.55
N GLU A 29 10.15 6.54 -15.58
CA GLU A 29 10.47 5.52 -16.60
C GLU A 29 9.97 4.13 -16.24
N GLN A 30 10.10 3.73 -14.97
CA GLN A 30 9.79 2.37 -14.53
C GLN A 30 8.41 2.23 -13.90
N GLY A 31 7.83 3.34 -13.40
CA GLY A 31 6.54 3.37 -12.69
C GLY A 31 6.66 3.05 -11.20
N PHE A 32 7.87 2.84 -10.68
CA PHE A 32 8.12 2.59 -9.27
C PHE A 32 9.56 2.92 -8.87
N ILE A 33 9.75 3.14 -7.56
CA ILE A 33 11.07 3.22 -6.91
C ILE A 33 11.03 2.46 -5.59
N ILE A 34 12.21 2.04 -5.12
CA ILE A 34 12.37 1.32 -3.86
C ILE A 34 13.38 2.08 -3.01
N ARG A 35 13.01 2.35 -1.76
CA ARG A 35 13.90 2.85 -0.72
C ARG A 35 14.01 1.80 0.37
N GLU A 36 15.14 1.13 0.43
CA GLU A 36 15.35 0.05 1.39
C GLU A 36 15.56 0.58 2.81
N LYS A 37 15.03 -0.15 3.81
CA LYS A 37 15.28 0.03 5.24
C LYS A 37 15.15 1.47 5.73
N GLN A 38 14.08 2.14 5.33
CA GLN A 38 13.81 3.52 5.77
C GLN A 38 13.35 3.60 7.22
N PHE A 39 12.76 2.53 7.75
CA PHE A 39 12.38 2.39 9.14
C PHE A 39 13.32 1.44 9.87
N LEU A 40 13.63 1.78 11.13
CA LEU A 40 14.42 0.94 12.01
C LEU A 40 13.60 -0.24 12.53
N ALA A 41 14.27 -1.29 13.02
CA ALA A 41 13.60 -2.47 13.53
C ALA A 41 12.61 -2.17 14.69
N ASP A 42 12.96 -1.25 15.58
CA ASP A 42 12.09 -0.88 16.71
C ASP A 42 10.84 -0.11 16.24
N GLU A 43 10.97 0.72 15.18
CA GLU A 43 9.82 1.38 14.56
C GLU A 43 8.89 0.34 13.91
N ILE A 44 9.45 -0.63 13.18
CA ILE A 44 8.68 -1.72 12.55
C ILE A 44 7.99 -2.59 13.59
N ASN A 45 8.62 -2.87 14.72
CA ASN A 45 7.98 -3.58 15.84
C ASN A 45 6.76 -2.80 16.34
N THR A 46 6.90 -1.50 16.59
CA THR A 46 5.79 -0.62 17.00
C THR A 46 4.66 -0.62 15.96
N PHE A 47 4.99 -0.48 14.68
CA PHE A 47 3.99 -0.48 13.61
C PHE A 47 3.28 -1.83 13.47
N THR A 48 4.00 -2.91 13.71
CA THR A 48 3.43 -4.27 13.74
C THR A 48 2.43 -4.45 14.89
N GLU A 49 2.73 -3.91 16.08
CA GLU A 49 1.79 -3.92 17.21
C GLU A 49 0.51 -3.13 16.92
N ILE A 50 0.64 -1.93 16.33
CA ILE A 50 -0.50 -1.13 15.88
C ILE A 50 -1.32 -1.91 14.84
N LEU A 51 -0.66 -2.56 13.88
CA LEU A 51 -1.31 -3.37 12.86
C LEU A 51 -2.09 -4.55 13.46
N GLU A 52 -1.48 -5.34 14.34
CA GLU A 52 -2.17 -6.49 14.94
C GLU A 52 -3.34 -6.04 15.84
N THR A 53 -3.20 -4.91 16.52
CA THR A 53 -4.32 -4.27 17.23
C THR A 53 -5.43 -3.89 16.26
N THR A 54 -5.09 -3.33 15.11
CA THR A 54 -6.07 -2.98 14.06
C THR A 54 -6.80 -4.22 13.54
N VAL A 55 -6.09 -5.34 13.35
CA VAL A 55 -6.69 -6.62 12.94
C VAL A 55 -7.71 -7.11 13.97
N GLN A 56 -7.37 -7.07 15.27
CA GLN A 56 -8.27 -7.47 16.35
C GLN A 56 -9.53 -6.58 16.40
N LEU A 57 -9.36 -5.26 16.26
CA LEU A 57 -10.47 -4.32 16.22
C LEU A 57 -11.37 -4.55 14.99
N ALA A 58 -10.78 -4.79 13.81
CA ALA A 58 -11.50 -5.10 12.59
C ALA A 58 -12.33 -6.39 12.72
N GLN A 59 -11.74 -7.45 13.28
CA GLN A 59 -12.46 -8.71 13.54
C GLN A 59 -13.64 -8.53 14.50
N LYS A 60 -13.49 -7.67 15.52
CA LYS A 60 -14.59 -7.34 16.43
C LYS A 60 -15.70 -6.57 15.70
N LYS A 61 -15.36 -5.57 14.89
CA LYS A 61 -16.31 -4.77 14.11
C LYS A 61 -17.05 -5.64 13.06
N SER A 62 -16.39 -6.62 12.46
CA SER A 62 -16.97 -7.47 11.40
C SER A 62 -18.28 -8.15 11.78
N LYS A 63 -18.54 -8.34 13.07
CA LYS A 63 -19.77 -8.98 13.59
C LYS A 63 -21.03 -8.16 13.33
N SER A 64 -20.92 -6.87 13.05
CA SER A 64 -22.04 -5.96 12.79
C SER A 64 -22.14 -5.55 11.32
N GLY A 65 -21.30 -6.07 10.45
CA GLY A 65 -21.25 -5.69 9.04
C GLY A 65 -22.17 -6.53 8.15
N GLU A 66 -22.33 -6.03 6.93
CA GLU A 66 -23.03 -6.74 5.84
C GLU A 66 -22.07 -7.70 5.15
N GLU A 67 -22.41 -8.98 5.14
CA GLU A 67 -21.56 -10.02 4.56
C GLU A 67 -21.99 -10.34 3.13
N TYR A 68 -21.00 -10.47 2.24
CA TYR A 68 -21.21 -10.95 0.87
C TYR A 68 -20.00 -11.72 0.35
N PHE A 69 -20.14 -12.37 -0.81
CA PHE A 69 -19.11 -13.19 -1.41
C PHE A 69 -18.81 -12.74 -2.84
N LEU A 70 -17.51 -12.52 -3.11
CA LEU A 70 -16.98 -12.28 -4.45
C LEU A 70 -15.83 -13.26 -4.72
N ASP A 71 -15.84 -13.96 -5.86
CA ASP A 71 -14.80 -14.90 -6.26
C ASP A 71 -14.44 -15.91 -5.14
N LYS A 72 -15.45 -16.45 -4.46
CA LYS A 72 -15.31 -17.40 -3.34
C LYS A 72 -14.66 -16.82 -2.08
N LYS A 73 -14.40 -15.51 -2.04
CA LYS A 73 -13.90 -14.80 -0.87
C LYS A 73 -15.03 -14.11 -0.14
N ARG A 74 -14.97 -14.13 1.18
CA ARG A 74 -15.89 -13.44 2.06
C ARG A 74 -15.46 -11.98 2.20
N PHE A 75 -16.41 -11.07 2.06
CA PHE A 75 -16.29 -9.65 2.31
C PHE A 75 -17.27 -9.25 3.40
N VAL A 76 -16.91 -8.23 4.17
CA VAL A 76 -17.80 -7.62 5.16
C VAL A 76 -17.66 -6.10 5.05
N ASP A 77 -18.76 -5.41 4.75
CA ASP A 77 -18.80 -3.95 4.72
C ASP A 77 -19.44 -3.41 6.00
N ILE A 78 -18.82 -2.36 6.56
CA ILE A 78 -19.27 -1.66 7.76
C ILE A 78 -19.04 -0.17 7.52
N ASP A 79 -20.09 0.59 7.26
CA ASP A 79 -20.01 2.00 6.86
C ASP A 79 -19.04 2.19 5.65
N CYS A 80 -17.94 2.89 5.85
CA CYS A 80 -16.91 3.07 4.82
C CYS A 80 -15.82 1.98 4.82
N LEU A 81 -15.85 1.02 5.74
CA LEU A 81 -14.85 -0.02 5.91
C LEU A 81 -15.22 -1.28 5.12
N THR A 82 -14.30 -1.82 4.34
CA THR A 82 -14.38 -3.15 3.74
C THR A 82 -13.33 -4.07 4.33
N LEU A 83 -13.76 -5.22 4.79
CA LEU A 83 -12.92 -6.33 5.24
C LEU A 83 -12.96 -7.45 4.21
N GLN A 84 -11.79 -7.94 3.80
CA GLN A 84 -11.69 -9.11 2.92
C GLN A 84 -11.07 -10.27 3.68
N TYR A 85 -11.60 -11.46 3.46
CA TYR A 85 -11.13 -12.69 4.08
C TYR A 85 -10.57 -13.66 3.04
N GLU A 86 -9.81 -14.63 3.49
CA GLU A 86 -9.34 -15.72 2.64
C GLU A 86 -10.50 -16.64 2.22
N SER A 87 -10.28 -17.45 1.19
CA SER A 87 -11.24 -18.46 0.76
C SER A 87 -11.22 -19.66 1.70
N LYS A 88 -12.26 -20.49 1.66
CA LYS A 88 -12.30 -21.77 2.38
C LYS A 88 -11.04 -22.60 2.12
N PRO A 89 -10.52 -23.27 3.14
CA PRO A 89 -11.06 -23.44 4.50
C PRO A 89 -10.66 -22.33 5.49
N HIS A 90 -10.10 -21.21 5.04
CA HIS A 90 -9.53 -20.13 5.87
C HIS A 90 -10.40 -18.87 5.91
N GLU A 91 -11.71 -18.98 5.71
CA GLU A 91 -12.67 -17.87 5.59
C GLU A 91 -12.79 -16.97 6.82
N ASN A 92 -12.15 -17.30 7.92
CA ASN A 92 -12.03 -16.45 9.12
C ASN A 92 -10.71 -15.69 9.20
N CYS A 93 -9.78 -15.92 8.25
CA CYS A 93 -8.51 -15.24 8.19
C CYS A 93 -8.66 -13.93 7.40
N LEU A 94 -8.45 -12.79 8.05
CA LEU A 94 -8.44 -11.49 7.39
C LEU A 94 -7.27 -11.40 6.42
N ARG A 95 -7.57 -10.86 5.24
CA ARG A 95 -6.64 -10.66 4.14
C ARG A 95 -6.39 -9.19 3.84
N VAL A 96 -7.46 -8.37 3.84
CA VAL A 96 -7.39 -6.92 3.59
C VAL A 96 -8.31 -6.18 4.55
N ILE A 97 -7.88 -5.02 5.00
CA ILE A 97 -8.66 -4.03 5.77
C ILE A 97 -8.52 -2.70 5.04
N GLU A 98 -9.64 -2.11 4.57
CA GLU A 98 -9.63 -0.85 3.81
C GLU A 98 -10.90 0.00 4.04
N PRO A 99 -10.78 1.27 4.43
CA PRO A 99 -9.56 1.95 4.88
C PRO A 99 -9.21 1.54 6.31
N ALA A 100 -7.92 1.25 6.55
CA ALA A 100 -7.47 0.71 7.83
C ALA A 100 -7.51 1.74 8.96
N HIS A 101 -7.23 3.02 8.67
CA HIS A 101 -7.27 4.10 9.66
C HIS A 101 -8.68 4.35 10.25
N SER A 102 -9.75 3.91 9.56
CA SER A 102 -11.12 3.98 10.10
C SER A 102 -11.35 3.00 11.24
N VAL A 103 -10.49 1.98 11.35
CA VAL A 103 -10.51 1.00 12.43
C VAL A 103 -9.63 1.45 13.60
N ASN A 104 -8.45 1.99 13.30
CA ASN A 104 -7.47 2.40 14.30
C ASN A 104 -6.74 3.68 13.84
N SER A 105 -6.98 4.78 14.54
CA SER A 105 -6.37 6.08 14.26
C SER A 105 -4.86 6.12 14.52
N ASP A 106 -4.29 5.17 15.28
CA ASP A 106 -2.85 5.13 15.54
C ASP A 106 -2.04 4.92 14.24
N LEU A 107 -2.67 4.42 13.17
CA LEU A 107 -2.06 4.34 11.84
C LEU A 107 -1.71 5.73 11.24
N GLU A 108 -2.23 6.82 11.81
CA GLU A 108 -1.87 8.18 11.36
C GLU A 108 -0.38 8.48 11.49
N ILE A 109 0.30 7.87 12.46
CA ILE A 109 1.74 8.03 12.64
C ILE A 109 2.52 7.58 11.39
N LEU A 110 2.00 6.56 10.68
CA LEU A 110 2.62 6.05 9.46
C LEU A 110 2.35 6.94 8.26
N PHE A 111 1.09 7.21 7.95
CA PHE A 111 0.77 7.94 6.71
C PHE A 111 1.06 9.45 6.79
N ARG A 112 1.44 9.99 7.96
CA ARG A 112 1.95 11.35 8.13
C ARG A 112 3.48 11.42 8.17
N ASP A 113 4.17 10.28 8.15
CA ASP A 113 5.63 10.26 8.21
C ASP A 113 6.24 10.90 6.96
N LYS A 114 7.24 11.76 7.17
CA LYS A 114 7.91 12.49 6.08
C LYS A 114 8.64 11.57 5.10
N ARG A 115 9.05 10.38 5.54
CA ARG A 115 9.67 9.37 4.67
C ARG A 115 8.71 8.87 3.59
N LEU A 116 7.38 9.01 3.82
CA LEU A 116 6.33 8.72 2.86
C LEU A 116 5.90 9.99 2.11
N THR A 117 5.60 11.06 2.87
CA THR A 117 4.94 12.23 2.31
C THR A 117 5.84 13.10 1.44
N ASP A 118 7.12 13.30 1.80
CA ASP A 118 8.03 14.13 1.02
C ASP A 118 8.31 13.54 -0.39
N PRO A 119 8.56 12.21 -0.56
CA PRO A 119 8.65 11.61 -1.89
C PRO A 119 7.36 11.78 -2.71
N ILE A 120 6.20 11.61 -2.09
CA ILE A 120 4.91 11.80 -2.76
C ILE A 120 4.71 13.25 -3.20
N LYS A 121 5.09 14.22 -2.38
CA LYS A 121 5.09 15.64 -2.77
C LYS A 121 5.96 15.89 -4.00
N SER A 122 7.12 15.22 -4.09
CA SER A 122 7.98 15.28 -5.28
C SER A 122 7.30 14.69 -6.52
N ILE A 123 6.62 13.53 -6.37
CA ILE A 123 5.91 12.85 -7.46
C ILE A 123 4.77 13.74 -7.98
N LEU A 124 3.98 14.32 -7.06
CA LEU A 124 2.81 15.13 -7.39
C LEU A 124 3.15 16.59 -7.71
N SER A 125 4.41 17.01 -7.51
CA SER A 125 4.81 18.42 -7.60
C SER A 125 3.88 19.34 -6.78
N SER A 126 3.56 18.91 -5.54
CA SER A 126 2.61 19.56 -4.64
C SER A 126 3.19 19.67 -3.23
N ASP A 127 3.03 20.81 -2.58
CA ASP A 127 3.51 21.03 -1.22
C ASP A 127 2.58 20.46 -0.14
N SER A 128 1.36 20.10 -0.50
CA SER A 128 0.33 19.59 0.41
C SER A 128 -0.42 18.40 -0.18
N LEU A 129 -0.80 17.48 0.69
CA LEU A 129 -1.41 16.21 0.34
C LEU A 129 -2.71 15.98 1.11
N SER A 130 -3.58 15.15 0.57
CA SER A 130 -4.67 14.48 1.28
C SER A 130 -4.52 12.97 1.17
N LEU A 131 -5.14 12.26 2.08
CA LEU A 131 -5.30 10.81 1.99
C LEU A 131 -6.39 10.47 0.97
N TRP A 132 -6.10 9.56 0.03
CA TRP A 132 -7.12 8.94 -0.82
C TRP A 132 -7.72 7.70 -0.15
N THR A 133 -6.88 6.74 0.18
CA THR A 133 -7.22 5.53 0.95
C THR A 133 -5.97 4.95 1.60
N ASP A 134 -6.16 4.03 2.53
CA ASP A 134 -5.10 3.22 3.09
C ASP A 134 -5.58 1.79 3.31
N LYS A 135 -4.69 0.81 3.18
CA LYS A 135 -5.06 -0.59 3.35
C LYS A 135 -3.97 -1.42 4.02
N LEU A 136 -4.38 -2.36 4.83
CA LEU A 136 -3.52 -3.42 5.34
C LEU A 136 -3.70 -4.67 4.49
N ASN A 137 -2.60 -5.18 3.95
CA ASN A 137 -2.55 -6.45 3.23
C ASN A 137 -1.84 -7.49 4.09
N LEU A 138 -2.56 -8.56 4.41
CA LEU A 138 -2.12 -9.59 5.34
C LEU A 138 -1.94 -10.91 4.56
N LYS A 139 -0.70 -11.37 4.44
CA LYS A 139 -0.44 -12.73 3.94
C LYS A 139 0.10 -13.58 5.08
N ARG A 140 -0.81 -14.22 5.80
CA ARG A 140 -0.48 -15.12 6.90
C ARG A 140 0.29 -16.33 6.38
N PRO A 141 1.18 -16.92 7.21
CA PRO A 141 1.98 -18.08 6.84
C PRO A 141 1.14 -19.21 6.24
N GLU A 142 1.55 -19.74 5.08
CA GLU A 142 0.94 -20.89 4.40
C GLU A 142 -0.54 -20.71 3.98
N ILE A 143 -1.20 -19.61 4.43
CA ILE A 143 -2.62 -19.31 4.21
C ILE A 143 -2.80 -18.18 3.17
N GLY A 144 -1.98 -17.13 3.27
CA GLY A 144 -2.17 -15.89 2.52
C GLY A 144 -2.20 -16.10 1.01
N SER A 145 -3.35 -15.88 0.39
CA SER A 145 -3.53 -16.06 -1.05
C SER A 145 -2.85 -14.94 -1.86
N GLY A 146 -2.61 -15.21 -3.14
CA GLY A 146 -2.04 -14.23 -4.07
C GLY A 146 -3.02 -13.09 -4.41
N PHE A 147 -2.48 -12.02 -4.96
CA PHE A 147 -3.22 -10.98 -5.68
C PHE A 147 -2.91 -11.11 -7.17
N GLY A 148 -3.94 -11.32 -7.99
CA GLY A 148 -3.79 -11.38 -9.44
C GLY A 148 -3.22 -10.07 -10.00
N TRP A 149 -2.74 -10.12 -11.23
CA TRP A 149 -2.21 -8.94 -11.91
C TRP A 149 -3.33 -7.91 -12.13
N HIS A 150 -3.13 -6.71 -11.61
CA HIS A 150 -4.10 -5.62 -11.69
C HIS A 150 -3.38 -4.26 -11.63
N GLN A 151 -4.11 -3.22 -11.98
CA GLN A 151 -3.77 -1.82 -11.70
C GLN A 151 -4.71 -1.32 -10.61
N ASP A 152 -4.31 -0.33 -9.83
CA ASP A 152 -5.23 0.32 -8.87
C ASP A 152 -6.19 1.30 -9.59
N SER A 153 -5.73 1.94 -10.66
CA SER A 153 -6.50 2.96 -11.40
C SER A 153 -7.89 2.52 -11.87
N PRO A 154 -8.13 1.30 -12.38
CA PRO A 154 -9.48 0.88 -12.77
C PRO A 154 -10.50 0.86 -11.63
N TYR A 155 -10.03 0.69 -10.39
CA TYR A 155 -10.90 0.74 -9.20
C TYR A 155 -11.34 2.16 -8.85
N TRP A 156 -10.63 3.18 -9.35
CA TRP A 156 -10.76 4.57 -8.90
C TRP A 156 -11.24 5.55 -9.97
N VAL A 157 -11.28 5.13 -11.26
CA VAL A 157 -11.65 6.02 -12.39
C VAL A 157 -13.07 6.58 -12.29
N HIS A 158 -13.94 5.93 -11.54
CA HIS A 158 -15.33 6.40 -11.34
C HIS A 158 -15.49 7.31 -10.13
N ASP A 159 -14.52 7.30 -9.21
CA ASP A 159 -14.56 8.05 -7.94
C ASP A 159 -13.57 9.22 -7.94
N SER A 160 -12.53 9.18 -8.77
CA SER A 160 -11.54 10.24 -8.91
C SER A 160 -11.63 10.89 -10.29
N ASN A 161 -11.57 12.22 -10.31
CA ASN A 161 -11.49 12.98 -11.58
C ASN A 161 -10.08 12.93 -12.20
N ASP A 162 -9.09 12.47 -11.48
CA ASP A 162 -7.69 12.48 -11.89
C ASP A 162 -6.91 11.36 -11.20
N VAL A 163 -7.04 10.15 -11.73
CA VAL A 163 -6.39 8.94 -11.20
C VAL A 163 -4.87 8.96 -11.35
N ASP A 164 -4.32 9.77 -12.27
CA ASP A 164 -2.88 9.91 -12.47
C ASP A 164 -2.21 10.52 -11.23
N THR A 165 -2.98 11.26 -10.42
CA THR A 165 -2.53 11.92 -9.20
C THR A 165 -2.76 11.10 -7.93
N LEU A 166 -2.84 9.76 -8.03
CA LEU A 166 -3.08 8.84 -6.91
C LEU A 166 -1.90 7.86 -6.69
N PRO A 167 -0.68 8.36 -6.44
CA PRO A 167 0.47 7.51 -6.18
C PRO A 167 0.33 6.74 -4.87
N ASN A 168 0.90 5.54 -4.86
CA ASN A 168 0.90 4.62 -3.74
C ASN A 168 2.26 4.54 -3.05
N VAL A 169 2.25 4.32 -1.74
CA VAL A 169 3.41 3.89 -0.96
C VAL A 169 3.09 2.57 -0.29
N TYR A 170 3.88 1.55 -0.56
CA TYR A 170 3.82 0.25 0.08
C TYR A 170 4.93 0.16 1.13
N ILE A 171 4.57 -0.10 2.36
CA ILE A 171 5.49 -0.26 3.50
C ILE A 171 5.63 -1.76 3.78
N CYS A 172 6.85 -2.28 3.65
CA CYS A 172 7.17 -3.66 4.04
C CYS A 172 7.24 -3.75 5.58
N LEU A 173 6.28 -4.41 6.21
CA LEU A 173 6.30 -4.63 7.67
C LEU A 173 7.02 -5.93 8.06
N ASP A 174 7.24 -6.80 7.10
CA ASP A 174 8.02 -8.03 7.20
C ASP A 174 9.00 -8.11 6.04
N ASP A 175 10.04 -8.92 6.18
CA ASP A 175 10.90 -9.27 5.05
C ASP A 175 10.08 -9.93 3.95
N ALA A 176 10.20 -9.42 2.74
CA ALA A 176 9.44 -9.86 1.58
C ALA A 176 10.36 -10.65 0.64
N HIS A 177 9.98 -11.89 0.34
CA HIS A 177 10.68 -12.80 -0.55
C HIS A 177 9.70 -13.47 -1.52
N LYS A 178 10.20 -14.06 -2.60
CA LYS A 178 9.37 -14.83 -3.54
C LYS A 178 8.57 -15.93 -2.85
N SER A 179 9.17 -16.60 -1.86
CA SER A 179 8.54 -17.69 -1.13
C SER A 179 7.35 -17.26 -0.26
N ASN A 180 7.34 -16.02 0.26
CA ASN A 180 6.22 -15.49 1.03
C ASN A 180 5.31 -14.54 0.22
N GLY A 181 5.49 -14.51 -1.11
CA GLY A 181 4.67 -13.74 -2.02
C GLY A 181 4.94 -12.24 -1.96
N CYS A 182 6.21 -11.85 -2.18
CA CYS A 182 6.62 -10.46 -2.30
C CYS A 182 5.81 -9.70 -3.35
N PHE A 183 5.83 -8.38 -3.27
CA PHE A 183 5.22 -7.50 -4.26
C PHE A 183 5.92 -7.66 -5.60
N SER A 184 5.15 -7.77 -6.68
CA SER A 184 5.68 -7.89 -8.05
C SER A 184 5.03 -6.83 -8.93
N VAL A 185 5.81 -6.24 -9.82
CA VAL A 185 5.34 -5.24 -10.77
C VAL A 185 5.75 -5.63 -12.19
N ILE A 186 5.02 -5.12 -13.17
CA ILE A 186 5.44 -5.13 -14.57
C ILE A 186 6.04 -3.75 -14.85
N ALA A 187 7.35 -3.67 -14.86
CA ALA A 187 8.07 -2.42 -15.08
C ALA A 187 7.61 -1.74 -16.37
N ARG A 188 7.43 -0.42 -16.34
CA ARG A 188 7.01 0.43 -17.46
C ARG A 188 5.54 0.24 -17.91
N SER A 189 4.76 -0.65 -17.29
CA SER A 189 3.36 -0.87 -17.70
C SER A 189 2.46 0.35 -17.46
N HIS A 190 2.81 1.24 -16.56
CA HIS A 190 2.08 2.48 -16.28
C HIS A 190 2.02 3.44 -17.47
N THR A 191 2.98 3.38 -18.41
CA THR A 191 3.00 4.23 -19.58
C THR A 191 1.84 3.96 -20.55
N ASN A 192 1.14 2.86 -20.38
CA ASN A 192 -0.04 2.50 -21.16
C ASN A 192 -1.36 3.04 -20.54
N GLY A 193 -1.27 3.81 -19.45
CA GLY A 193 -2.45 4.32 -18.75
C GLY A 193 -3.31 3.19 -18.15
N CYS A 194 -4.61 3.43 -18.03
CA CYS A 194 -5.58 2.47 -17.53
C CYS A 194 -5.86 1.38 -18.57
N LEU A 195 -5.43 0.15 -18.28
CA LEU A 195 -5.60 -1.00 -19.17
C LEU A 195 -6.96 -1.67 -18.96
N GLN A 196 -7.45 -2.31 -20.00
CA GLN A 196 -8.69 -3.06 -19.96
C GLN A 196 -8.57 -4.28 -19.02
N GLY A 197 -9.62 -4.54 -18.25
CA GLY A 197 -9.73 -5.73 -17.41
C GLY A 197 -10.00 -7.00 -18.20
N THR A 198 -9.84 -8.15 -17.52
CA THR A 198 -10.18 -9.46 -18.07
C THR A 198 -11.69 -9.63 -18.25
N SER A 199 -12.08 -10.49 -19.18
CA SER A 199 -13.48 -10.88 -19.42
C SER A 199 -13.71 -12.36 -19.08
N ASP A 200 -13.10 -12.86 -17.98
CA ASP A 200 -13.14 -14.28 -17.60
C ASP A 200 -14.44 -14.70 -16.90
N GLY A 201 -15.38 -13.75 -16.71
CA GLY A 201 -16.68 -14.02 -16.11
C GLY A 201 -16.68 -14.04 -14.58
N SER A 202 -15.53 -13.85 -13.90
CA SER A 202 -15.49 -13.62 -12.46
C SER A 202 -16.00 -12.23 -12.11
N GLN A 203 -16.51 -12.03 -10.89
CA GLN A 203 -17.01 -10.72 -10.45
C GLN A 203 -15.90 -9.68 -10.34
N LEU A 204 -14.70 -10.08 -9.93
CA LEU A 204 -13.51 -9.23 -9.90
C LEU A 204 -12.70 -9.30 -11.18
N GLY A 205 -13.04 -10.17 -12.13
CA GLY A 205 -12.32 -10.35 -13.38
C GLY A 205 -12.21 -9.10 -14.21
N GLY A 206 -13.21 -8.23 -14.17
CA GLY A 206 -13.16 -6.93 -14.84
C GLY A 206 -12.12 -5.97 -14.30
N PHE A 207 -11.57 -6.20 -13.12
CA PHE A 207 -10.53 -5.40 -12.49
C PHE A 207 -9.14 -6.01 -12.61
N TYR A 208 -9.03 -7.31 -12.89
CA TYR A 208 -7.73 -7.91 -13.22
C TYR A 208 -7.32 -7.46 -14.62
N THR A 209 -6.10 -6.98 -14.76
CA THR A 209 -5.57 -6.55 -16.07
C THR A 209 -5.50 -7.74 -17.02
N ASP A 210 -6.00 -7.57 -18.23
CA ASP A 210 -5.90 -8.59 -19.26
C ASP A 210 -4.43 -8.95 -19.52
N PRO A 211 -4.00 -10.21 -19.32
CA PRO A 211 -2.60 -10.61 -19.47
C PRO A 211 -2.04 -10.46 -20.88
N ARG A 212 -2.90 -10.22 -21.87
CA ARG A 212 -2.48 -9.92 -23.25
C ARG A 212 -1.97 -8.48 -23.42
N LEU A 213 -2.22 -7.60 -22.44
CA LEU A 213 -1.90 -6.17 -22.50
C LEU A 213 -0.57 -5.80 -21.82
N PHE A 214 0.13 -6.77 -21.25
CA PHE A 214 1.45 -6.55 -20.64
C PHE A 214 2.38 -7.75 -20.87
N ASP A 215 3.70 -7.50 -20.82
CA ASP A 215 4.71 -8.55 -21.03
C ASP A 215 5.34 -8.97 -19.71
N LEU A 216 5.16 -10.24 -19.34
CA LEU A 216 5.76 -10.83 -18.14
C LEU A 216 7.30 -10.84 -18.15
N LYS A 217 7.95 -10.59 -19.30
CA LYS A 217 9.41 -10.40 -19.34
C LYS A 217 9.86 -9.15 -18.57
N ASN A 218 8.96 -8.17 -18.42
CA ASN A 218 9.20 -6.96 -17.66
C ASN A 218 8.84 -7.11 -16.18
N LYS A 219 8.54 -8.34 -15.72
CA LYS A 219 8.23 -8.62 -14.32
C LYS A 219 9.45 -8.38 -13.44
N VAL A 220 9.25 -7.65 -12.38
CA VAL A 220 10.21 -7.44 -11.30
C VAL A 220 9.58 -7.96 -10.00
N ASP A 221 10.18 -8.98 -9.39
CA ASP A 221 9.83 -9.41 -8.03
C ASP A 221 10.62 -8.55 -7.05
N ILE A 222 9.93 -7.79 -6.22
CA ILE A 222 10.53 -6.87 -5.27
C ILE A 222 10.74 -7.61 -3.95
N GLU A 223 11.94 -8.20 -3.79
CA GLU A 223 12.38 -8.77 -2.53
C GLU A 223 13.00 -7.64 -1.70
N ALA A 224 12.47 -7.37 -0.51
CA ALA A 224 12.86 -6.22 0.30
C ALA A 224 12.78 -6.56 1.79
N ALA A 225 13.69 -6.00 2.57
CA ALA A 225 13.68 -6.13 4.01
C ALA A 225 12.52 -5.35 4.64
N ALA A 226 12.10 -5.74 5.84
CA ALA A 226 11.19 -4.97 6.68
C ALA A 226 11.71 -3.54 6.83
N GLY A 227 10.81 -2.57 6.81
CA GLY A 227 11.14 -1.14 6.86
C GLY A 227 11.43 -0.51 5.49
N SER A 228 11.41 -1.29 4.40
CA SER A 228 11.56 -0.75 3.05
C SER A 228 10.24 -0.13 2.55
N LEU A 229 10.36 0.89 1.69
CA LEU A 229 9.27 1.60 1.05
C LEU A 229 9.32 1.39 -0.46
N ILE A 230 8.15 1.13 -1.06
CA ILE A 230 8.00 1.02 -2.50
C ILE A 230 6.97 2.08 -2.91
N PHE A 231 7.39 3.06 -3.70
CA PHE A 231 6.52 4.07 -4.29
C PHE A 231 6.13 3.61 -5.68
N PHE A 232 4.85 3.60 -6.01
CA PHE A 232 4.42 3.09 -7.30
C PHE A 232 3.23 3.86 -7.88
N ASN A 233 3.21 3.90 -9.21
CA ASN A 233 2.20 4.61 -9.99
C ASN A 233 0.86 3.83 -9.97
N PRO A 234 -0.31 4.51 -9.92
CA PRO A 234 -1.62 3.84 -9.92
C PRO A 234 -1.89 2.99 -11.17
N HIS A 235 -1.23 3.29 -12.28
CA HIS A 235 -1.34 2.54 -13.53
C HIS A 235 -0.32 1.40 -13.67
N ILE A 236 0.58 1.19 -12.71
CA ILE A 236 1.51 0.06 -12.82
C ILE A 236 0.78 -1.26 -12.63
N VAL A 237 0.94 -2.20 -13.55
CA VAL A 237 0.42 -3.55 -13.38
C VAL A 237 1.22 -4.25 -12.29
N HIS A 238 0.55 -4.71 -11.26
CA HIS A 238 1.18 -5.33 -10.11
C HIS A 238 0.39 -6.52 -9.57
N GLY A 239 1.03 -7.30 -8.75
CA GLY A 239 0.41 -8.48 -8.15
C GLY A 239 1.35 -9.13 -7.14
N SER A 240 0.98 -10.30 -6.66
CA SER A 240 1.84 -11.08 -5.78
C SER A 240 1.40 -12.53 -5.67
N SER A 241 2.35 -13.44 -5.58
CA SER A 241 2.10 -14.87 -5.37
C SER A 241 1.55 -15.16 -3.97
N PRO A 242 0.94 -16.34 -3.73
CA PRO A 242 0.58 -16.76 -2.38
C PRO A 242 1.79 -16.85 -1.45
N ASN A 243 1.55 -16.69 -0.15
CA ASN A 243 2.56 -16.97 0.87
C ASN A 243 2.63 -18.49 1.13
N LYS A 244 3.73 -19.11 0.70
CA LYS A 244 4.02 -20.55 0.90
C LYS A 244 5.04 -20.80 2.00
N SER A 245 5.46 -19.72 2.70
CA SER A 245 6.44 -19.79 3.76
C SER A 245 5.78 -19.88 5.14
N LYS A 246 6.59 -20.13 6.15
CA LYS A 246 6.19 -20.10 7.56
C LYS A 246 6.24 -18.70 8.20
N ASN A 247 6.61 -17.68 7.42
CA ASN A 247 6.78 -16.32 7.89
C ASN A 247 5.59 -15.45 7.45
N GLU A 248 5.27 -14.43 8.24
CA GLU A 248 4.32 -13.39 7.88
C GLU A 248 4.81 -12.59 6.66
N ARG A 249 3.86 -12.01 5.93
CA ARG A 249 4.13 -10.97 4.94
C ARG A 249 3.02 -9.93 5.00
N ARG A 250 3.16 -9.00 5.91
CA ARG A 250 2.23 -7.89 6.13
C ARG A 250 2.75 -6.64 5.44
N ALA A 251 1.82 -5.85 4.92
CA ALA A 251 2.14 -4.57 4.33
C ALA A 251 1.06 -3.55 4.66
N TYR A 252 1.49 -2.31 4.85
CA TYR A 252 0.59 -1.17 4.90
C TYR A 252 0.77 -0.35 3.62
N ILE A 253 -0.32 -0.07 2.92
CA ILE A 253 -0.30 0.65 1.65
C ILE A 253 -1.11 1.92 1.84
N VAL A 254 -0.52 3.05 1.45
CA VAL A 254 -1.15 4.37 1.53
C VAL A 254 -1.20 4.97 0.14
N THR A 255 -2.37 5.43 -0.26
CA THR A 255 -2.56 6.18 -1.50
C THR A 255 -2.83 7.63 -1.15
N TYR A 256 -2.04 8.51 -1.72
CA TYR A 256 -2.16 9.96 -1.54
C TYR A 256 -2.77 10.62 -2.77
N GLN A 257 -3.19 11.86 -2.57
CA GLN A 257 -3.71 12.75 -3.61
C GLN A 257 -3.32 14.20 -3.29
N PRO A 258 -3.45 15.15 -4.23
CA PRO A 258 -3.36 16.57 -3.91
C PRO A 258 -4.33 16.97 -2.80
N SER A 259 -3.96 17.99 -2.00
CA SER A 259 -4.76 18.42 -0.85
C SER A 259 -6.21 18.81 -1.21
N ASP A 260 -7.06 18.84 -0.18
CA ASP A 260 -8.46 19.29 -0.24
C ASP A 260 -9.39 18.41 -1.11
N ARG A 261 -8.95 17.19 -1.41
CA ARG A 261 -9.76 16.18 -2.09
C ARG A 261 -10.31 15.15 -1.10
N ALA A 262 -11.54 14.70 -1.35
CA ALA A 262 -12.21 13.73 -0.51
C ALA A 262 -11.59 12.33 -0.63
N MET A 263 -11.58 11.59 0.47
CA MET A 263 -11.18 10.18 0.50
C MET A 263 -12.20 9.30 -0.24
N LEU A 264 -11.70 8.21 -0.85
CA LEU A 264 -12.45 7.28 -1.68
C LEU A 264 -13.78 6.82 -1.04
N LYS A 265 -13.74 6.32 0.18
CA LYS A 265 -14.93 5.65 0.77
C LYS A 265 -15.72 6.54 1.72
N SER A 266 -15.07 7.40 2.48
CA SER A 266 -15.75 8.23 3.48
C SER A 266 -16.31 9.52 2.90
N GLY A 267 -15.81 10.00 1.77
CA GLY A 267 -16.14 11.31 1.22
C GLY A 267 -15.63 12.51 2.06
N LEU A 268 -14.91 12.25 3.15
CA LEU A 268 -14.33 13.29 4.00
C LEU A 268 -12.94 13.68 3.50
N VAL A 269 -12.58 14.96 3.65
CA VAL A 269 -11.23 15.44 3.36
C VAL A 269 -10.32 15.16 4.56
N LYS A 270 -9.18 14.51 4.32
CA LYS A 270 -8.14 14.29 5.33
C LYS A 270 -6.80 14.82 4.81
N ASN A 271 -6.50 16.07 5.11
CA ASN A 271 -5.23 16.70 4.78
C ASN A 271 -4.09 16.16 5.65
N ILE A 272 -2.89 16.02 5.02
CA ILE A 272 -1.68 15.41 5.59
C ILE A 272 -0.63 16.49 5.90
#